data_feb4f998c93e17879e4533448e360ecd
#
_entry.id   feb4f998c93e17879e4533448e360ecd
#
_cell.length_a   1.000
_cell.length_b   1.000
_cell.length_c   1.000
_cell.angle_alpha   90.00
_cell.angle_beta   90.00
_cell.angle_gamma   90.00
#
_symmetry.space_group_name_H-M   'P 1'
#
loop_
_entity.id
_entity.type
_entity.pdbx_description
1 polymer ?
#
loop_
_entity_poly.entity_id
_entity_poly.type
_entity_poly.pdbx_seq_one_letter_code
_entity_poly.pdbx_strand_id
1 'polypeptide(L)'
;MNKKILINCLFSFIVCAIGFSKESPNILWIVGENLKLDLGCYGARNVKTPSLDKLAKEGERYTKVFSTSPVCAPSRSAFFVGMYQTTTDTHNMRSHREDDYRLPDGVRPITHRLKDKGYFTANLKTMNGEEIGSGKLDLNFVNEGKLYDGSKWEELKNNQPFFAQMNTLECEYDIYDRNTWRQPRVEWKGEKHHEKIATVKNVNPPPYYPDHPVVRKEWARYLNSVSGMDKTIGKVLRRLEKDGLADNTIVMFFGDNGRIEPRGIHWCYDTGLHVPMIIRWPKGFSAPANYKVGSVKDEVVSLIDITPTTLGFAGISKPFGMHGRIFLGDRVGPERTYAFSARDRVDETVNRVRSVRGKKYHYLRNYYPSRHFTSLNRYKEKCFPIKPLMRELMAAGKLKG
;
A
#
# COMPACT_ATOMS: atom_id res chain seq x y z
N MET A 1 -59.22 -68.29 -4.56
CA MET A 1 -57.79 -68.22 -4.48
C MET A 1 -57.37 -66.82 -4.82
N ASN A 2 -57.08 -65.98 -3.81
CA ASN A 2 -56.79 -64.58 -3.98
C ASN A 2 -55.26 -64.41 -3.92
N LYS A 3 -54.62 -63.90 -5.03
CA LYS A 3 -53.25 -63.48 -5.07
C LYS A 3 -53.19 -61.98 -4.73
N LYS A 4 -52.61 -61.63 -3.56
CA LYS A 4 -52.24 -60.27 -3.20
C LYS A 4 -50.97 -59.91 -3.86
N ILE A 5 -50.93 -58.86 -4.71
CA ILE A 5 -49.81 -58.26 -5.30
C ILE A 5 -49.28 -57.21 -4.30
N LEU A 6 -48.08 -57.42 -3.77
CA LEU A 6 -47.33 -56.44 -2.95
C LEU A 6 -46.60 -55.47 -3.87
N ILE A 7 -46.98 -54.19 -3.88
CA ILE A 7 -46.25 -53.13 -4.59
C ILE A 7 -45.26 -52.54 -3.59
N ASN A 8 -43.96 -52.81 -3.77
CA ASN A 8 -42.89 -52.15 -3.04
C ASN A 8 -42.60 -50.79 -3.70
N CYS A 9 -43.00 -49.70 -3.08
CA CYS A 9 -42.55 -48.36 -3.46
C CYS A 9 -41.16 -48.10 -2.89
N LEU A 10 -40.12 -48.16 -3.72
CA LEU A 10 -38.81 -47.69 -3.40
C LEU A 10 -38.80 -46.15 -3.43
N PHE A 11 -38.78 -45.51 -2.28
CA PHE A 11 -38.51 -44.08 -2.16
C PHE A 11 -37.02 -43.88 -2.25
N SER A 12 -36.49 -43.50 -3.44
CA SER A 12 -35.14 -43.01 -3.61
C SER A 12 -35.03 -41.60 -3.02
N PHE A 13 -34.43 -41.49 -1.83
CA PHE A 13 -33.97 -40.20 -1.31
C PHE A 13 -32.80 -39.72 -2.15
N ILE A 14 -33.05 -38.81 -3.07
CA ILE A 14 -31.97 -38.00 -3.69
C ILE A 14 -31.52 -37.00 -2.63
N VAL A 15 -30.44 -37.33 -1.90
CA VAL A 15 -29.71 -36.37 -1.09
C VAL A 15 -29.00 -35.44 -2.07
N CYS A 16 -29.66 -34.32 -2.37
CA CYS A 16 -28.98 -33.22 -3.06
C CYS A 16 -27.88 -32.73 -2.10
N ALA A 17 -26.65 -33.19 -2.31
CA ALA A 17 -25.48 -32.60 -1.67
C ALA A 17 -25.43 -31.15 -2.13
N ILE A 18 -26.01 -30.22 -1.34
CA ILE A 18 -25.76 -28.80 -1.46
C ILE A 18 -24.28 -28.67 -1.12
N GLY A 19 -23.42 -28.69 -2.13
CA GLY A 19 -22.05 -28.31 -2.00
C GLY A 19 -22.03 -26.87 -1.47
N PHE A 20 -21.75 -26.72 -0.18
CA PHE A 20 -21.38 -25.41 0.36
C PHE A 20 -20.15 -24.95 -0.42
N SER A 21 -20.38 -24.15 -1.45
CA SER A 21 -19.31 -23.34 -2.03
C SER A 21 -18.68 -22.59 -0.84
N LYS A 22 -17.44 -22.89 -0.52
CA LYS A 22 -16.70 -22.19 0.54
C LYS A 22 -16.81 -20.71 0.21
N GLU A 23 -17.60 -19.96 0.97
CA GLU A 23 -17.74 -18.52 0.73
C GLU A 23 -16.36 -17.89 0.67
N SER A 24 -16.13 -17.04 -0.33
CA SER A 24 -14.85 -16.36 -0.47
C SER A 24 -14.77 -15.20 0.52
N PRO A 25 -13.66 -15.00 1.24
CA PRO A 25 -13.53 -13.88 2.17
C PRO A 25 -13.59 -12.54 1.46
N ASN A 26 -14.11 -11.53 2.12
CA ASN A 26 -13.92 -10.15 1.71
C ASN A 26 -12.45 -9.76 1.90
N ILE A 27 -11.96 -8.81 1.12
CA ILE A 27 -10.58 -8.34 1.18
C ILE A 27 -10.57 -6.81 1.23
N LEU A 28 -9.93 -6.26 2.27
CA LEU A 28 -9.76 -4.82 2.45
C LEU A 28 -8.27 -4.46 2.41
N TRP A 29 -7.85 -3.73 1.37
CA TRP A 29 -6.55 -3.08 1.32
C TRP A 29 -6.64 -1.67 1.92
N ILE A 30 -5.79 -1.39 2.90
CA ILE A 30 -5.57 -0.05 3.45
C ILE A 30 -4.16 0.36 3.07
N VAL A 31 -4.04 1.32 2.16
CA VAL A 31 -2.77 1.75 1.59
C VAL A 31 -2.34 3.06 2.25
N GLY A 32 -1.25 3.00 3.02
CA GLY A 32 -0.59 4.17 3.60
C GLY A 32 0.21 4.93 2.55
N GLU A 33 -0.11 6.20 2.33
CA GLU A 33 0.63 7.06 1.41
C GLU A 33 1.96 7.49 2.02
N ASN A 34 3.06 7.36 1.25
CA ASN A 34 4.38 7.89 1.62
C ASN A 34 4.83 7.50 3.04
N LEU A 35 4.69 6.25 3.40
CA LEU A 35 4.86 5.77 4.77
C LEU A 35 6.03 4.79 4.89
N LYS A 36 6.95 5.10 5.81
CA LYS A 36 7.96 4.16 6.27
C LYS A 36 7.48 3.43 7.55
N LEU A 37 8.33 2.67 8.22
CA LEU A 37 8.04 1.96 9.46
C LEU A 37 7.84 2.88 10.69
N ASP A 38 7.36 4.11 10.47
CA ASP A 38 7.19 5.12 11.52
C ASP A 38 5.88 4.93 12.30
N LEU A 39 5.64 3.70 12.80
CA LEU A 39 4.47 3.27 13.58
C LEU A 39 4.90 2.71 14.93
N GLY A 40 4.04 2.79 15.95
CA GLY A 40 4.30 2.29 17.29
C GLY A 40 4.70 0.82 17.31
N CYS A 41 3.97 -0.05 16.59
CA CYS A 41 4.27 -1.48 16.48
C CYS A 41 5.61 -1.79 15.80
N TYR A 42 6.24 -0.83 15.11
CA TYR A 42 7.61 -0.92 14.60
C TYR A 42 8.64 -0.18 15.45
N GLY A 43 8.26 0.32 16.64
CA GLY A 43 9.14 0.98 17.59
C GLY A 43 9.37 2.47 17.36
N ALA A 44 8.56 3.13 16.51
CA ALA A 44 8.65 4.57 16.32
C ALA A 44 8.29 5.35 17.58
N ARG A 45 9.02 6.44 17.85
CA ARG A 45 8.80 7.33 18.99
C ARG A 45 8.10 8.62 18.54
N ASN A 46 7.41 9.28 19.48
CA ASN A 46 6.68 10.54 19.24
C ASN A 46 5.58 10.43 18.16
N VAL A 47 5.00 9.24 18.04
CA VAL A 47 3.87 8.92 17.19
C VAL A 47 2.89 8.07 17.99
N LYS A 48 1.59 8.23 17.77
CA LYS A 48 0.56 7.37 18.39
C LYS A 48 -0.21 6.66 17.28
N THR A 49 -0.10 5.34 17.23
CA THR A 49 -0.77 4.50 16.23
C THR A 49 -1.51 3.32 16.88
N PRO A 50 -2.40 3.57 17.88
CA PRO A 50 -3.04 2.50 18.64
C PRO A 50 -3.91 1.57 17.81
N SER A 51 -4.51 2.06 16.71
CA SER A 51 -5.34 1.25 15.83
C SER A 51 -4.51 0.26 15.02
N LEU A 52 -3.38 0.70 14.45
CA LEU A 52 -2.42 -0.14 13.75
C LEU A 52 -1.64 -1.05 14.71
N ASP A 53 -1.34 -0.59 15.93
CA ASP A 53 -0.71 -1.40 16.96
C ASP A 53 -1.64 -2.54 17.40
N LYS A 54 -2.96 -2.28 17.52
CA LYS A 54 -3.99 -3.31 17.75
C LYS A 54 -4.05 -4.27 16.56
N LEU A 55 -4.13 -3.75 15.33
CA LEU A 55 -4.18 -4.57 14.11
C LEU A 55 -2.94 -5.50 14.03
N ALA A 56 -1.75 -5.03 14.42
CA ALA A 56 -0.53 -5.84 14.45
C ALA A 56 -0.57 -6.95 15.52
N LYS A 57 -1.22 -6.70 16.66
CA LYS A 57 -1.44 -7.73 17.71
C LYS A 57 -2.46 -8.78 17.30
N GLU A 58 -3.46 -8.40 16.52
CA GLU A 58 -4.54 -9.26 16.01
C GLU A 58 -4.18 -9.95 14.69
N GLY A 59 -3.07 -9.56 14.06
CA GLY A 59 -2.62 -10.05 12.77
C GLY A 59 -1.16 -10.49 12.77
N GLU A 60 -0.56 -10.51 11.60
CA GLU A 60 0.87 -10.68 11.38
C GLU A 60 1.51 -9.38 10.93
N ARG A 61 2.68 -9.04 11.45
CA ARG A 61 3.46 -7.87 11.09
C ARG A 61 4.73 -8.27 10.35
N TYR A 62 4.92 -7.72 9.15
CA TYR A 62 6.07 -7.99 8.29
C TYR A 62 7.12 -6.89 8.43
N THR A 63 8.38 -7.25 8.65
CA THR A 63 9.47 -6.29 8.94
C THR A 63 10.38 -6.02 7.76
N LYS A 64 10.25 -6.74 6.64
CA LYS A 64 11.12 -6.61 5.45
C LYS A 64 10.31 -6.56 4.16
N VAL A 65 9.46 -5.54 4.05
CA VAL A 65 8.62 -5.29 2.87
C VAL A 65 9.18 -4.12 2.09
N PHE A 66 9.38 -4.29 0.78
CA PHE A 66 10.00 -3.29 -0.07
C PHE A 66 9.15 -2.97 -1.29
N SER A 67 8.98 -1.68 -1.57
CA SER A 67 8.38 -1.24 -2.82
C SER A 67 9.35 -1.42 -3.98
N THR A 68 8.82 -1.60 -5.19
CA THR A 68 9.64 -1.76 -6.40
C THR A 68 10.13 -0.45 -6.99
N SER A 69 9.56 0.66 -6.52
CA SER A 69 9.96 2.02 -6.89
C SER A 69 9.79 2.96 -5.70
N PRO A 70 10.70 3.94 -5.51
CA PRO A 70 10.61 4.89 -4.42
C PRO A 70 9.65 6.05 -4.72
N VAL A 71 8.58 5.81 -5.48
CA VAL A 71 7.58 6.83 -5.84
C VAL A 71 6.25 6.20 -6.25
N CYS A 72 5.15 6.91 -6.00
CA CYS A 72 3.78 6.43 -6.06
C CYS A 72 3.40 5.72 -7.37
N ALA A 73 3.36 6.42 -8.51
CA ALA A 73 2.78 5.88 -9.73
C ALA A 73 3.48 4.61 -10.24
N PRO A 74 4.82 4.53 -10.32
CA PRO A 74 5.49 3.27 -10.68
C PRO A 74 5.28 2.14 -9.66
N SER A 75 5.34 2.44 -8.34
CA SER A 75 5.09 1.45 -7.30
C SER A 75 3.66 0.91 -7.38
N ARG A 76 2.67 1.82 -7.52
CA ARG A 76 1.25 1.48 -7.64
C ARG A 76 0.96 0.68 -8.89
N SER A 77 1.51 1.08 -10.04
CA SER A 77 1.38 0.31 -11.28
C SER A 77 1.92 -1.10 -11.12
N ALA A 78 3.06 -1.27 -10.45
CA ALA A 78 3.69 -2.57 -10.24
C ALA A 78 2.86 -3.48 -9.32
N PHE A 79 2.47 -3.00 -8.12
CA PHE A 79 1.73 -3.86 -7.21
C PHE A 79 0.29 -4.12 -7.66
N PHE A 80 -0.31 -3.23 -8.45
CA PHE A 80 -1.67 -3.39 -8.94
C PHE A 80 -1.82 -4.51 -9.99
N VAL A 81 -0.72 -4.86 -10.66
CA VAL A 81 -0.67 -5.96 -11.63
C VAL A 81 0.20 -7.13 -11.19
N GLY A 82 0.93 -7.02 -10.08
CA GLY A 82 1.83 -8.05 -9.57
C GLY A 82 3.10 -8.24 -10.41
N MET A 83 3.54 -7.21 -11.15
CA MET A 83 4.71 -7.25 -12.02
C MET A 83 5.62 -6.05 -11.81
N TYR A 84 6.93 -6.20 -12.08
CA TYR A 84 7.83 -5.07 -12.02
C TYR A 84 7.46 -4.01 -13.05
N GLN A 85 7.42 -2.76 -12.63
CA GLN A 85 7.12 -1.59 -13.46
C GLN A 85 8.08 -1.43 -14.66
N THR A 86 9.31 -1.93 -14.54
CA THR A 86 10.29 -1.94 -15.63
C THR A 86 9.97 -2.94 -16.74
N THR A 87 9.21 -3.98 -16.45
CA THR A 87 8.76 -4.97 -17.44
C THR A 87 7.50 -4.50 -18.17
N THR A 88 6.65 -3.73 -17.46
CA THR A 88 5.39 -3.22 -18.00
C THR A 88 5.52 -1.78 -18.50
N ASP A 89 6.73 -1.26 -18.70
CA ASP A 89 7.03 0.12 -19.12
C ASP A 89 6.32 1.23 -18.32
N THR A 90 5.94 0.94 -17.08
CA THR A 90 5.24 1.87 -16.18
C THR A 90 6.18 2.51 -15.15
N HIS A 91 7.50 2.52 -15.42
CA HIS A 91 8.59 2.80 -14.47
C HIS A 91 8.93 4.28 -14.27
N ASN A 92 8.42 5.17 -15.13
CA ASN A 92 8.64 6.60 -15.00
C ASN A 92 7.46 7.28 -14.30
N MET A 93 7.73 8.20 -13.37
CA MET A 93 6.68 8.91 -12.68
C MET A 93 5.80 9.68 -13.65
N ARG A 94 4.49 9.43 -13.61
CA ARG A 94 3.48 10.06 -14.45
C ARG A 94 3.73 9.89 -15.96
N SER A 95 4.33 8.78 -16.38
CA SER A 95 4.34 8.38 -17.78
C SER A 95 2.94 7.92 -18.24
N HIS A 96 2.74 7.88 -19.52
CA HIS A 96 1.55 7.29 -20.13
C HIS A 96 0.21 7.92 -19.70
N ARG A 97 0.18 9.24 -19.53
CA ARG A 97 -1.06 9.95 -19.19
C ARG A 97 -1.78 10.54 -20.40
N GLU A 98 -1.05 10.65 -21.53
CA GLU A 98 -1.53 11.33 -22.75
C GLU A 98 -1.31 10.50 -24.02
N ASP A 99 -0.81 9.26 -23.89
CA ASP A 99 -0.39 8.41 -25.02
C ASP A 99 -1.18 7.11 -25.17
N ASP A 100 -2.29 6.97 -24.47
CA ASP A 100 -3.16 5.78 -24.47
C ASP A 100 -2.43 4.45 -24.24
N TYR A 101 -1.32 4.48 -23.51
CA TYR A 101 -0.51 3.30 -23.23
C TYR A 101 -1.31 2.23 -22.49
N ARG A 102 -1.39 1.05 -23.07
CA ARG A 102 -2.03 -0.13 -22.48
C ARG A 102 -1.00 -1.11 -21.95
N LEU A 103 -1.39 -1.86 -20.95
CA LEU A 103 -0.55 -2.95 -20.43
C LEU A 103 -0.29 -4.01 -21.51
N PRO A 104 0.87 -4.70 -21.47
CA PRO A 104 1.14 -5.82 -22.35
C PRO A 104 0.06 -6.92 -22.24
N ASP A 105 -0.12 -7.67 -23.32
CA ASP A 105 -1.09 -8.76 -23.40
C ASP A 105 -0.97 -9.72 -22.21
N GLY A 106 -2.11 -10.09 -21.64
CA GLY A 106 -2.20 -10.98 -20.48
C GLY A 106 -1.90 -10.33 -19.14
N VAL A 107 -1.36 -9.09 -19.11
CA VAL A 107 -1.17 -8.31 -17.89
C VAL A 107 -2.45 -7.55 -17.59
N ARG A 108 -3.09 -7.85 -16.47
CA ARG A 108 -4.38 -7.27 -16.10
C ARG A 108 -4.37 -6.75 -14.66
N PRO A 109 -5.08 -5.64 -14.37
CA PRO A 109 -5.30 -5.15 -13.02
C PRO A 109 -5.93 -6.21 -12.11
N ILE A 110 -5.55 -6.22 -10.84
CA ILE A 110 -6.11 -7.13 -9.83
C ILE A 110 -7.63 -7.03 -9.75
N THR A 111 -8.19 -5.85 -9.88
CA THR A 111 -9.64 -5.60 -9.83
C THR A 111 -10.40 -6.35 -10.93
N HIS A 112 -9.87 -6.38 -12.15
CA HIS A 112 -10.50 -7.12 -13.25
C HIS A 112 -10.50 -8.63 -12.98
N ARG A 113 -9.39 -9.16 -12.45
CA ARG A 113 -9.30 -10.59 -12.11
C ARG A 113 -10.24 -10.98 -10.98
N LEU A 114 -10.44 -10.09 -10.01
CA LEU A 114 -11.37 -10.30 -8.90
C LEU A 114 -12.84 -10.16 -9.36
N LYS A 115 -13.14 -9.21 -10.27
CA LYS A 115 -14.47 -9.13 -10.91
C LYS A 115 -14.84 -10.39 -11.68
N ASP A 116 -13.89 -10.94 -12.46
CA ASP A 116 -14.09 -12.22 -13.15
C ASP A 116 -14.45 -13.37 -12.18
N LYS A 117 -14.03 -13.25 -10.91
CA LYS A 117 -14.35 -14.21 -9.84
C LYS A 117 -15.64 -13.86 -9.08
N GLY A 118 -16.34 -12.79 -9.46
CA GLY A 118 -17.58 -12.36 -8.84
C GLY A 118 -17.44 -11.41 -7.64
N TYR A 119 -16.23 -10.85 -7.40
CA TYR A 119 -16.06 -9.83 -6.37
C TYR A 119 -16.62 -8.49 -6.81
N PHE A 120 -17.37 -7.85 -5.92
CA PHE A 120 -17.61 -6.41 -6.00
C PHE A 120 -16.33 -5.65 -5.68
N THR A 121 -15.96 -4.66 -6.47
CA THR A 121 -14.72 -3.91 -6.27
C THR A 121 -14.99 -2.45 -5.91
N ALA A 122 -14.35 -1.93 -4.86
CA ALA A 122 -14.53 -0.55 -4.41
C ALA A 122 -13.20 0.17 -4.14
N ASN A 123 -13.09 1.44 -4.58
CA ASN A 123 -12.03 2.35 -4.18
C ASN A 123 -12.62 3.38 -3.21
N LEU A 124 -12.51 3.10 -1.91
CA LEU A 124 -13.24 3.80 -0.86
C LEU A 124 -12.80 5.25 -0.72
N LYS A 125 -13.76 6.17 -0.84
CA LYS A 125 -13.59 7.60 -0.65
C LYS A 125 -14.35 8.12 0.56
N THR A 126 -15.57 7.61 0.78
CA THR A 126 -16.46 8.12 1.81
C THR A 126 -17.08 7.01 2.66
N MET A 127 -17.41 7.37 3.91
CA MET A 127 -18.17 6.58 4.87
C MET A 127 -19.09 7.50 5.65
N ASN A 128 -20.40 7.27 5.61
CA ASN A 128 -21.44 8.18 6.15
C ASN A 128 -21.31 9.63 5.64
N GLY A 129 -20.92 9.79 4.38
CA GLY A 129 -20.69 11.13 3.80
C GLY A 129 -19.36 11.80 4.17
N GLU A 130 -18.62 11.27 5.15
CA GLU A 130 -17.28 11.76 5.53
C GLU A 130 -16.20 11.16 4.62
N GLU A 131 -15.19 11.96 4.28
CA GLU A 131 -14.02 11.50 3.52
C GLU A 131 -13.14 10.59 4.40
N ILE A 132 -12.88 9.36 3.93
CA ILE A 132 -12.00 8.39 4.58
C ILE A 132 -10.79 8.03 3.71
N GLY A 133 -10.85 8.30 2.43
CA GLY A 133 -9.79 7.95 1.49
C GLY A 133 -9.73 8.87 0.28
N SER A 134 -8.53 9.00 -0.30
CA SER A 134 -8.28 9.89 -1.45
C SER A 134 -8.89 9.39 -2.76
N GLY A 135 -9.23 8.11 -2.84
CA GLY A 135 -9.60 7.47 -4.10
C GLY A 135 -8.46 7.43 -5.14
N LYS A 136 -7.23 7.68 -4.72
CA LYS A 136 -6.05 7.74 -5.57
C LYS A 136 -5.81 6.41 -6.27
N LEU A 137 -5.58 6.46 -7.58
CA LEU A 137 -5.12 5.34 -8.40
C LEU A 137 -3.65 5.51 -8.74
N ASP A 138 -3.31 6.62 -9.38
CA ASP A 138 -1.97 7.02 -9.80
C ASP A 138 -1.26 5.89 -10.57
N LEU A 139 -1.94 5.38 -11.61
CA LEU A 139 -1.43 4.32 -12.47
C LEU A 139 -0.81 4.92 -13.73
N ASN A 140 0.26 4.30 -14.23
CA ASN A 140 0.97 4.68 -15.43
C ASN A 140 0.53 3.85 -16.65
N PHE A 141 -0.75 3.59 -16.77
CA PHE A 141 -1.36 2.93 -17.92
C PHE A 141 -2.83 3.28 -18.02
N VAL A 142 -3.36 3.24 -19.23
CA VAL A 142 -4.79 3.36 -19.49
C VAL A 142 -5.45 2.04 -19.21
N ASN A 143 -6.54 2.08 -18.48
CA ASN A 143 -7.28 0.90 -18.12
C ASN A 143 -8.47 0.68 -19.05
N GLU A 144 -8.64 -0.54 -19.53
CA GLU A 144 -9.82 -0.92 -20.28
C GLU A 144 -11.00 -1.17 -19.35
N GLY A 145 -12.07 -0.43 -19.55
CA GLY A 145 -13.28 -0.54 -18.74
C GLY A 145 -13.13 0.05 -17.33
N LYS A 146 -14.09 -0.23 -16.47
CA LYS A 146 -14.21 0.32 -15.13
C LYS A 146 -13.38 -0.49 -14.12
N LEU A 147 -12.37 0.13 -13.47
CA LEU A 147 -11.54 -0.53 -12.47
C LEU A 147 -12.33 -0.94 -11.22
N TYR A 148 -13.20 -0.07 -10.72
CA TYR A 148 -13.98 -0.27 -9.51
C TYR A 148 -15.46 -0.06 -9.76
N ASP A 149 -16.30 -0.85 -9.07
CA ASP A 149 -17.76 -0.78 -9.17
C ASP A 149 -18.32 0.33 -8.27
N GLY A 150 -17.70 0.52 -7.09
CA GLY A 150 -18.13 1.48 -6.09
C GLY A 150 -17.00 2.32 -5.48
N SER A 151 -17.41 3.25 -4.58
CA SER A 151 -16.46 4.13 -3.86
C SER A 151 -16.92 4.50 -2.45
N LYS A 152 -18.07 4.01 -2.02
CA LYS A 152 -18.67 4.30 -0.71
C LYS A 152 -18.64 3.06 0.18
N TRP A 153 -18.40 3.26 1.46
CA TRP A 153 -18.41 2.19 2.45
C TRP A 153 -19.74 1.44 2.49
N GLU A 154 -20.86 2.18 2.37
CA GLU A 154 -22.22 1.68 2.49
C GLU A 154 -22.57 0.62 1.42
N GLU A 155 -21.83 0.61 0.32
CA GLU A 155 -22.03 -0.36 -0.77
C GLU A 155 -21.53 -1.76 -0.41
N LEU A 156 -20.59 -1.88 0.57
CA LEU A 156 -19.88 -3.13 0.84
C LEU A 156 -20.75 -4.22 1.43
N LYS A 157 -21.63 -3.88 2.38
CA LYS A 157 -22.41 -4.88 3.14
C LYS A 157 -23.32 -5.74 2.25
N ASN A 158 -23.90 -5.13 1.22
CA ASN A 158 -24.83 -5.79 0.32
C ASN A 158 -24.15 -6.37 -0.93
N ASN A 159 -22.85 -6.20 -1.08
CA ASN A 159 -22.08 -6.65 -2.24
C ASN A 159 -20.88 -7.50 -1.79
N GLN A 160 -21.15 -8.67 -1.25
CA GLN A 160 -20.11 -9.62 -0.81
C GLN A 160 -20.06 -10.81 -1.78
N PRO A 161 -18.89 -11.40 -2.02
CA PRO A 161 -17.60 -10.98 -1.53
C PRO A 161 -17.12 -9.68 -2.21
N PHE A 162 -16.46 -8.81 -1.44
CA PHE A 162 -15.89 -7.59 -1.98
C PHE A 162 -14.34 -7.54 -1.90
N PHE A 163 -13.76 -6.82 -2.82
CA PHE A 163 -12.41 -6.28 -2.72
C PHE A 163 -12.51 -4.76 -2.60
N ALA A 164 -12.11 -4.23 -1.47
CA ALA A 164 -12.10 -2.79 -1.24
C ALA A 164 -10.69 -2.28 -1.03
N GLN A 165 -10.35 -1.15 -1.64
CA GLN A 165 -9.12 -0.42 -1.42
C GLN A 165 -9.43 0.95 -0.82
N MET A 166 -8.72 1.32 0.23
CA MET A 166 -8.72 2.65 0.82
C MET A 166 -7.31 3.23 0.77
N ASN A 167 -7.14 4.41 0.20
CA ASN A 167 -5.86 5.11 0.17
C ASN A 167 -5.93 6.25 1.18
N THR A 168 -5.03 6.25 2.17
CA THR A 168 -5.02 7.28 3.22
C THR A 168 -4.66 8.66 2.66
N LEU A 169 -5.09 9.71 3.34
CA LEU A 169 -4.91 11.09 2.90
C LEU A 169 -3.78 11.80 3.64
N GLU A 170 -3.59 11.43 4.89
CA GLU A 170 -2.93 12.26 5.88
C GLU A 170 -1.41 12.38 5.68
N CYS A 171 -0.76 11.35 5.14
CA CYS A 171 0.69 11.34 4.89
C CYS A 171 1.05 11.85 3.49
N GLU A 172 0.09 12.29 2.70
CA GLU A 172 0.34 12.97 1.44
C GLU A 172 0.34 14.49 1.63
N TYR A 173 1.34 15.17 1.09
CA TYR A 173 1.32 16.61 1.00
C TYR A 173 0.27 17.06 -0.02
N ASP A 174 -0.76 17.77 0.42
CA ASP A 174 -1.58 18.57 -0.47
C ASP A 174 -0.92 19.94 -0.68
N ILE A 175 -0.07 20.00 -1.70
CA ILE A 175 0.77 21.16 -1.95
C ILE A 175 0.20 22.02 -3.06
N TYR A 176 -0.88 21.62 -3.68
CA TYR A 176 -1.38 22.26 -4.86
C TYR A 176 -2.76 22.89 -4.66
N ASP A 177 -2.78 24.21 -4.64
CA ASP A 177 -3.71 24.90 -5.49
C ASP A 177 -3.25 24.64 -6.93
N ARG A 178 -3.93 23.75 -7.64
CA ARG A 178 -3.57 23.35 -9.01
C ARG A 178 -3.57 24.54 -9.99
N ASN A 179 -4.11 25.66 -9.60
CA ASN A 179 -4.22 26.88 -10.42
C ASN A 179 -3.13 27.91 -10.18
N THR A 180 -2.35 27.79 -9.10
CA THR A 180 -1.30 28.76 -8.81
C THR A 180 0.02 28.08 -8.40
N TRP A 181 0.78 27.64 -9.39
CA TRP A 181 2.18 27.19 -9.21
C TRP A 181 3.08 28.22 -8.50
N ARG A 182 2.57 29.38 -8.19
CA ARG A 182 3.33 30.53 -7.65
C ARG A 182 3.33 30.67 -6.13
N GLN A 183 2.38 30.05 -5.42
CA GLN A 183 2.38 30.04 -3.95
C GLN A 183 2.06 28.62 -3.45
N PRO A 184 3.04 27.92 -2.86
CA PRO A 184 2.79 26.63 -2.25
C PRO A 184 1.92 26.82 -1.00
N ARG A 185 0.68 26.41 -1.05
CA ARG A 185 -0.15 26.23 0.14
C ARG A 185 0.29 24.92 0.77
N VAL A 186 1.23 25.03 1.70
CA VAL A 186 1.68 23.88 2.50
C VAL A 186 0.67 23.67 3.62
N GLU A 187 -0.50 23.16 3.31
CA GLU A 187 -1.43 22.64 4.30
C GLU A 187 -1.44 21.12 4.20
N TRP A 188 -1.02 20.45 5.25
CA TRP A 188 -1.28 19.03 5.39
C TRP A 188 -2.78 18.84 5.57
N LYS A 189 -3.42 18.00 4.75
CA LYS A 189 -4.85 17.68 4.92
C LYS A 189 -5.15 17.16 6.33
N GLY A 190 -4.18 16.52 6.99
CA GLY A 190 -4.27 16.04 8.35
C GLY A 190 -4.03 17.06 9.45
N GLU A 191 -3.46 18.25 9.19
CA GLU A 191 -3.02 19.16 10.24
C GLU A 191 -4.18 19.79 11.05
N LYS A 192 -5.36 19.92 10.45
CA LYS A 192 -6.52 20.59 11.08
C LYS A 192 -7.24 19.74 12.14
N HIS A 193 -7.01 18.43 12.18
CA HIS A 193 -7.86 17.49 12.94
C HIS A 193 -7.12 16.63 13.97
N HIS A 194 -5.81 16.85 14.21
CA HIS A 194 -5.01 15.91 14.99
C HIS A 194 -4.32 16.57 16.19
N GLU A 195 -4.31 15.82 17.29
CA GLU A 195 -3.52 16.15 18.48
C GLU A 195 -2.04 16.25 18.10
N LYS A 196 -1.40 17.36 18.41
CA LYS A 196 0.02 17.59 18.14
C LYS A 196 0.90 16.88 19.18
N ILE A 197 1.14 15.60 18.96
CA ILE A 197 1.97 14.75 19.82
C ILE A 197 3.46 15.04 19.60
N ALA A 198 3.85 15.07 18.32
CA ALA A 198 5.18 15.47 17.91
C ALA A 198 5.30 16.99 17.84
N THR A 199 6.34 17.53 18.45
CA THR A 199 6.64 18.97 18.51
C THR A 199 8.09 19.22 18.13
N VAL A 200 8.42 20.45 17.76
CA VAL A 200 9.81 20.85 17.46
C VAL A 200 10.78 20.49 18.60
N LYS A 201 10.29 20.49 19.85
CA LYS A 201 11.09 20.23 21.04
C LYS A 201 11.39 18.75 21.28
N ASN A 202 10.43 17.85 20.94
CA ASN A 202 10.53 16.42 21.30
C ASN A 202 10.88 15.50 20.14
N VAL A 203 11.01 15.98 18.90
CA VAL A 203 11.36 15.15 17.76
C VAL A 203 12.86 15.04 17.58
N ASN A 204 13.27 13.87 17.07
CA ASN A 204 14.66 13.57 16.66
C ASN A 204 14.66 13.22 15.16
N PRO A 205 14.86 14.20 14.27
CA PRO A 205 15.05 13.92 12.85
C PRO A 205 16.25 13.01 12.62
N PRO A 206 16.25 12.22 11.53
CA PRO A 206 17.41 11.40 11.18
C PRO A 206 18.72 12.20 11.11
N PRO A 207 19.86 11.60 11.50
CA PRO A 207 21.13 12.33 11.65
C PRO A 207 21.73 12.86 10.34
N TYR A 208 21.22 12.45 9.20
CA TYR A 208 21.60 12.99 7.89
C TYR A 208 20.88 14.31 7.53
N TYR A 209 20.01 14.83 8.40
CA TYR A 209 19.48 16.18 8.30
C TYR A 209 20.22 17.12 9.23
N PRO A 210 20.36 18.40 8.86
CA PRO A 210 20.86 19.40 9.80
C PRO A 210 19.90 19.57 10.98
N ASP A 211 20.43 19.76 12.19
CA ASP A 211 19.60 20.11 13.34
C ASP A 211 19.16 21.58 13.21
N HIS A 212 18.00 21.79 12.63
CA HIS A 212 17.45 23.08 12.29
C HIS A 212 15.95 23.15 12.60
N PRO A 213 15.41 24.30 13.06
CA PRO A 213 13.99 24.44 13.39
C PRO A 213 13.04 24.03 12.25
N VAL A 214 13.38 24.34 11.00
CA VAL A 214 12.61 23.93 9.81
C VAL A 214 12.54 22.40 9.69
N VAL A 215 13.66 21.71 9.87
CA VAL A 215 13.74 20.24 9.81
C VAL A 215 12.90 19.63 10.93
N ARG A 216 13.06 20.13 12.17
CA ARG A 216 12.28 19.65 13.33
C ARG A 216 10.79 19.87 13.14
N LYS A 217 10.39 21.02 12.57
CA LYS A 217 8.99 21.34 12.27
C LYS A 217 8.40 20.37 11.25
N GLU A 218 9.09 20.14 10.12
CA GLU A 218 8.61 19.21 9.09
C GLU A 218 8.55 17.78 9.62
N TRP A 219 9.54 17.36 10.41
CA TRP A 219 9.54 16.04 11.02
C TRP A 219 8.37 15.84 12.00
N ALA A 220 8.10 16.84 12.84
CA ALA A 220 6.95 16.83 13.74
C ALA A 220 5.62 16.74 12.98
N ARG A 221 5.49 17.49 11.88
CA ARG A 221 4.29 17.46 11.02
C ARG A 221 4.08 16.08 10.43
N TYR A 222 5.13 15.47 9.89
CA TYR A 222 5.06 14.10 9.35
C TYR A 222 4.59 13.10 10.41
N LEU A 223 5.17 13.07 11.61
CA LEU A 223 4.76 12.15 12.67
C LEU A 223 3.33 12.39 13.15
N ASN A 224 2.90 13.63 13.19
CA ASN A 224 1.50 13.97 13.51
C ASN A 224 0.53 13.51 12.41
N SER A 225 0.92 13.59 11.14
CA SER A 225 0.10 13.07 10.06
C SER A 225 -0.03 11.54 10.10
N VAL A 226 1.04 10.83 10.48
CA VAL A 226 0.98 9.38 10.74
C VAL A 226 0.00 9.04 11.86
N SER A 227 0.02 9.82 12.96
CA SER A 227 -0.96 9.65 14.05
C SER A 227 -2.38 9.95 13.61
N GLY A 228 -2.56 10.90 12.69
CA GLY A 228 -3.84 11.21 12.06
C GLY A 228 -4.36 10.08 11.20
N MET A 229 -3.51 9.54 10.36
CA MET A 229 -3.82 8.38 9.54
C MET A 229 -4.33 7.21 10.39
N ASP A 230 -3.67 6.93 11.52
CA ASP A 230 -4.10 5.87 12.43
C ASP A 230 -5.52 6.10 12.97
N LYS A 231 -5.89 7.35 13.27
CA LYS A 231 -7.27 7.68 13.71
C LYS A 231 -8.29 7.38 12.63
N THR A 232 -8.01 7.73 11.37
CA THR A 232 -8.88 7.43 10.22
C THR A 232 -9.01 5.93 10.01
N ILE A 233 -7.89 5.20 10.04
CA ILE A 233 -7.88 3.72 9.95
C ILE A 233 -8.69 3.12 11.11
N GLY A 234 -8.55 3.65 12.32
CA GLY A 234 -9.32 3.21 13.48
C GLY A 234 -10.84 3.39 13.31
N LYS A 235 -11.31 4.49 12.67
CA LYS A 235 -12.72 4.67 12.33
C LYS A 235 -13.20 3.56 11.37
N VAL A 236 -12.40 3.25 10.35
CA VAL A 236 -12.72 2.21 9.35
C VAL A 236 -12.76 0.82 9.98
N LEU A 237 -11.78 0.48 10.80
CA LEU A 237 -11.74 -0.84 11.47
C LEU A 237 -12.92 -1.02 12.44
N ARG A 238 -13.27 -0.01 13.23
CA ARG A 238 -14.46 -0.04 14.09
C ARG A 238 -15.76 -0.15 13.28
N ARG A 239 -15.84 0.49 12.13
CA ARG A 239 -16.99 0.36 11.24
C ARG A 239 -17.11 -1.04 10.65
N LEU A 240 -15.97 -1.66 10.29
CA LEU A 240 -15.93 -3.04 9.82
C LEU A 240 -16.48 -4.02 10.89
N GLU A 241 -16.12 -3.80 12.17
CA GLU A 241 -16.64 -4.55 13.31
C GLU A 241 -18.15 -4.31 13.50
N LYS A 242 -18.58 -3.01 13.52
CA LYS A 242 -19.98 -2.62 13.72
C LYS A 242 -20.93 -3.18 12.66
N ASP A 243 -20.47 -3.25 11.41
CA ASP A 243 -21.30 -3.76 10.29
C ASP A 243 -21.31 -5.29 10.22
N GLY A 244 -20.60 -5.99 11.15
CA GLY A 244 -20.50 -7.45 11.20
C GLY A 244 -19.62 -8.05 10.11
N LEU A 245 -18.76 -7.23 9.46
CA LEU A 245 -17.91 -7.64 8.35
C LEU A 245 -16.53 -8.10 8.78
N ALA A 246 -16.14 -7.87 10.04
CA ALA A 246 -14.77 -8.12 10.51
C ALA A 246 -14.40 -9.60 10.49
N ASP A 247 -15.36 -10.50 10.77
CA ASP A 247 -15.10 -11.94 10.88
C ASP A 247 -15.05 -12.65 9.52
N ASN A 248 -15.38 -11.95 8.42
CA ASN A 248 -15.25 -12.47 7.06
C ASN A 248 -14.38 -11.61 6.14
N THR A 249 -13.63 -10.63 6.69
CA THR A 249 -12.78 -9.72 5.90
C THR A 249 -11.30 -9.85 6.26
N ILE A 250 -10.48 -10.22 5.28
CA ILE A 250 -9.01 -10.13 5.37
C ILE A 250 -8.63 -8.65 5.26
N VAL A 251 -7.93 -8.13 6.27
CA VAL A 251 -7.43 -6.75 6.27
C VAL A 251 -5.94 -6.75 5.98
N MET A 252 -5.52 -6.03 4.94
CA MET A 252 -4.11 -5.83 4.57
C MET A 252 -3.78 -4.35 4.62
N PHE A 253 -2.99 -3.94 5.61
CA PHE A 253 -2.41 -2.61 5.67
C PHE A 253 -0.98 -2.63 5.14
N PHE A 254 -0.61 -1.71 4.24
CA PHE A 254 0.76 -1.55 3.74
C PHE A 254 1.02 -0.14 3.20
N GLY A 255 2.31 0.26 3.16
CA GLY A 255 2.72 1.51 2.53
C GLY A 255 2.93 1.35 1.02
N ASP A 256 2.63 2.37 0.20
CA ASP A 256 2.87 2.34 -1.25
C ASP A 256 4.33 2.60 -1.62
N ASN A 257 5.00 3.47 -0.91
CA ASN A 257 6.43 3.77 -0.95
C ASN A 257 6.85 4.43 0.37
N GLY A 258 8.16 4.64 0.56
CA GLY A 258 8.68 5.25 1.76
C GLY A 258 8.32 6.74 1.89
N ARG A 259 8.70 7.33 3.01
CA ARG A 259 8.29 8.69 3.41
C ARG A 259 8.77 9.78 2.47
N ILE A 260 8.12 10.94 2.55
CA ILE A 260 8.25 12.02 1.57
C ILE A 260 9.49 12.90 1.70
N GLU A 261 10.16 12.96 2.87
CA GLU A 261 11.27 13.89 3.08
C GLU A 261 12.48 13.62 2.18
N PRO A 262 13.43 14.55 2.07
CA PRO A 262 14.68 14.34 1.36
C PRO A 262 15.36 13.03 1.78
N ARG A 263 15.90 12.28 0.82
CA ARG A 263 16.44 10.93 0.94
C ARG A 263 15.36 9.83 1.13
N GLY A 264 14.09 10.16 1.23
CA GLY A 264 12.94 9.23 1.23
C GLY A 264 12.43 9.00 -0.18
N ILE A 265 11.24 9.55 -0.48
CA ILE A 265 10.65 9.50 -1.82
C ILE A 265 11.65 9.93 -2.91
N HIS A 266 11.66 9.25 -4.05
CA HIS A 266 12.56 9.38 -5.19
C HIS A 266 13.94 8.72 -5.00
N TRP A 267 14.33 8.20 -3.83
CA TRP A 267 15.60 7.51 -3.66
C TRP A 267 15.41 6.03 -3.34
N CYS A 268 16.22 5.19 -4.01
CA CYS A 268 16.23 3.75 -3.77
C CYS A 268 16.96 3.36 -2.46
N TYR A 269 16.84 4.17 -1.41
CA TYR A 269 17.28 3.81 -0.06
C TYR A 269 16.12 3.18 0.72
N ASP A 270 16.41 2.53 1.85
CA ASP A 270 15.38 1.99 2.75
C ASP A 270 14.34 3.06 3.15
N THR A 271 14.74 4.34 3.23
CA THR A 271 13.82 5.45 3.51
C THR A 271 12.78 5.69 2.42
N GLY A 272 13.07 5.31 1.18
CA GLY A 272 12.15 5.44 0.04
C GLY A 272 11.49 4.12 -0.37
N LEU A 273 12.00 2.98 0.09
CA LEU A 273 11.57 1.66 -0.37
C LEU A 273 10.96 0.78 0.73
N HIS A 274 11.44 0.90 1.98
CA HIS A 274 11.03 0.00 3.07
C HIS A 274 9.74 0.49 3.71
N VAL A 275 8.68 -0.29 3.56
CA VAL A 275 7.31 0.05 3.94
C VAL A 275 6.76 -0.90 5.00
N PRO A 276 5.81 -0.47 5.84
CA PRO A 276 5.11 -1.35 6.77
C PRO A 276 4.16 -2.29 6.03
N MET A 277 3.90 -3.45 6.62
CA MET A 277 2.81 -4.33 6.23
C MET A 277 2.27 -5.09 7.43
N ILE A 278 0.95 -5.11 7.58
CA ILE A 278 0.22 -5.85 8.61
C ILE A 278 -0.94 -6.56 7.93
N ILE A 279 -1.14 -7.85 8.23
CA ILE A 279 -2.24 -8.64 7.67
C ILE A 279 -3.02 -9.25 8.82
N ARG A 280 -4.34 -9.02 8.88
CA ARG A 280 -5.26 -9.68 9.81
C ARG A 280 -6.13 -10.65 9.05
N TRP A 281 -6.10 -11.92 9.46
CA TRP A 281 -6.98 -12.96 8.96
C TRP A 281 -8.32 -12.94 9.70
N PRO A 282 -9.46 -13.12 9.01
CA PRO A 282 -10.79 -13.10 9.64
C PRO A 282 -11.07 -14.39 10.42
N LYS A 283 -11.83 -14.28 11.52
CA LYS A 283 -12.16 -15.43 12.37
C LYS A 283 -13.14 -16.43 11.71
N GLY A 284 -13.96 -15.99 10.79
CA GLY A 284 -14.93 -16.83 10.08
C GLY A 284 -14.30 -17.78 9.06
N PHE A 285 -13.00 -17.69 8.80
CA PHE A 285 -12.28 -18.56 7.88
C PHE A 285 -11.08 -19.21 8.56
N SER A 286 -10.88 -20.50 8.28
CA SER A 286 -9.68 -21.20 8.72
C SER A 286 -8.43 -20.47 8.25
N ALA A 287 -7.53 -20.13 9.17
CA ALA A 287 -6.29 -19.46 8.82
C ALA A 287 -5.35 -20.44 8.08
N PRO A 288 -4.56 -19.96 7.11
CA PRO A 288 -3.53 -20.77 6.47
C PRO A 288 -2.50 -21.26 7.48
N ALA A 289 -1.89 -22.43 7.23
CA ALA A 289 -0.91 -23.03 8.13
C ALA A 289 0.31 -22.14 8.42
N ASN A 290 0.66 -21.25 7.49
CA ASN A 290 1.76 -20.30 7.62
C ASN A 290 1.36 -18.96 8.26
N TYR A 291 0.09 -18.79 8.70
CA TYR A 291 -0.40 -17.62 9.42
C TYR A 291 -0.41 -17.85 10.94
N LYS A 292 0.07 -16.88 11.71
CA LYS A 292 0.03 -16.93 13.18
C LYS A 292 -0.25 -15.55 13.77
N VAL A 293 -1.38 -15.41 14.47
CA VAL A 293 -1.78 -14.16 15.14
C VAL A 293 -0.66 -13.65 16.06
N GLY A 294 -0.40 -12.35 16.00
CA GLY A 294 0.60 -11.64 16.81
C GLY A 294 2.04 -11.90 16.39
N SER A 295 2.29 -12.69 15.33
CA SER A 295 3.65 -12.99 14.89
C SER A 295 4.31 -11.84 14.14
N VAL A 296 5.64 -11.86 14.15
CA VAL A 296 6.50 -10.96 13.41
C VAL A 296 7.24 -11.77 12.36
N LYS A 297 7.02 -11.42 11.09
CA LYS A 297 7.66 -12.07 9.94
C LYS A 297 8.85 -11.24 9.46
N ASP A 298 9.99 -11.88 9.25
CA ASP A 298 11.22 -11.25 8.76
C ASP A 298 11.62 -11.70 7.35
N GLU A 299 10.73 -12.41 6.67
CA GLU A 299 10.93 -12.76 5.27
C GLU A 299 10.92 -11.51 4.37
N VAL A 300 11.68 -11.60 3.26
CA VAL A 300 11.71 -10.52 2.28
C VAL A 300 10.46 -10.60 1.41
N VAL A 301 9.68 -9.52 1.41
CA VAL A 301 8.48 -9.34 0.59
C VAL A 301 8.67 -8.14 -0.33
N SER A 302 8.33 -8.30 -1.59
CA SER A 302 8.22 -7.19 -2.54
C SER A 302 6.76 -6.79 -2.70
N LEU A 303 6.44 -5.52 -2.86
CA LEU A 303 5.05 -5.09 -3.00
C LEU A 303 4.33 -5.74 -4.18
N ILE A 304 5.04 -6.20 -5.21
CA ILE A 304 4.40 -7.00 -6.30
C ILE A 304 3.84 -8.34 -5.82
N ASP A 305 4.22 -8.81 -4.63
CA ASP A 305 3.76 -10.07 -4.05
C ASP A 305 2.35 -9.97 -3.46
N ILE A 306 1.88 -8.76 -3.16
CA ILE A 306 0.55 -8.58 -2.57
C ILE A 306 -0.58 -8.97 -3.53
N THR A 307 -0.43 -8.71 -4.82
CA THR A 307 -1.44 -9.05 -5.82
C THR A 307 -1.63 -10.55 -5.98
N PRO A 308 -0.61 -11.38 -6.28
CA PRO A 308 -0.83 -12.83 -6.35
C PRO A 308 -1.25 -13.44 -5.01
N THR A 309 -0.83 -12.88 -3.87
CA THR A 309 -1.27 -13.32 -2.55
C THR A 309 -2.77 -13.03 -2.36
N THR A 310 -3.22 -11.82 -2.71
CA THR A 310 -4.63 -11.45 -2.67
C THR A 310 -5.49 -12.30 -3.62
N LEU A 311 -5.01 -12.57 -4.83
CA LEU A 311 -5.68 -13.49 -5.76
C LEU A 311 -5.79 -14.91 -5.16
N GLY A 312 -4.73 -15.37 -4.47
CA GLY A 312 -4.73 -16.64 -3.75
C GLY A 312 -5.80 -16.71 -2.66
N PHE A 313 -6.02 -15.62 -1.90
CA PHE A 313 -7.09 -15.52 -0.92
C PHE A 313 -8.49 -15.63 -1.55
N ALA A 314 -8.65 -15.12 -2.77
CA ALA A 314 -9.88 -15.26 -3.55
C ALA A 314 -9.99 -16.61 -4.28
N GLY A 315 -9.08 -17.56 -4.05
CA GLY A 315 -9.06 -18.86 -4.72
C GLY A 315 -8.64 -18.80 -6.19
N ILE A 316 -8.05 -17.68 -6.64
CA ILE A 316 -7.54 -17.48 -8.00
C ILE A 316 -6.08 -17.93 -8.05
N SER A 317 -5.74 -18.79 -8.99
CA SER A 317 -4.35 -19.20 -9.22
C SER A 317 -3.51 -18.02 -9.72
N LYS A 318 -2.25 -17.96 -9.28
CA LYS A 318 -1.31 -16.96 -9.78
C LYS A 318 -1.19 -17.09 -11.30
N PRO A 319 -1.44 -16.02 -12.08
CA PRO A 319 -1.27 -16.04 -13.52
C PRO A 319 0.16 -16.39 -13.93
N PHE A 320 0.30 -17.15 -15.03
CA PHE A 320 1.61 -17.41 -15.64
C PHE A 320 2.29 -16.08 -16.02
N GLY A 321 3.59 -15.99 -15.83
CA GLY A 321 4.37 -14.77 -16.12
C GLY A 321 4.27 -13.66 -15.04
N MET A 322 3.37 -13.76 -14.06
CA MET A 322 3.32 -12.78 -12.96
C MET A 322 4.57 -12.91 -12.07
N HIS A 323 5.28 -11.79 -11.85
CA HIS A 323 6.56 -11.78 -11.12
C HIS A 323 6.40 -11.89 -9.60
N GLY A 324 5.29 -11.41 -9.06
CA GLY A 324 4.97 -11.55 -7.65
C GLY A 324 4.82 -13.03 -7.27
N ARG A 325 5.14 -13.36 -6.02
CA ARG A 325 4.89 -14.68 -5.42
C ARG A 325 3.73 -14.62 -4.43
N ILE A 326 3.08 -15.73 -4.17
CA ILE A 326 2.19 -15.88 -3.02
C ILE A 326 3.07 -16.11 -1.79
N PHE A 327 2.99 -15.25 -0.77
CA PHE A 327 3.79 -15.39 0.46
C PHE A 327 2.95 -15.83 1.67
N LEU A 328 1.62 -15.70 1.59
CA LEU A 328 0.69 -16.15 2.62
C LEU A 328 -0.50 -16.87 1.97
N GLY A 329 -0.94 -17.99 2.53
CA GLY A 329 -2.05 -18.81 2.03
C GLY A 329 -1.65 -20.25 1.76
N ASP A 330 -2.50 -21.00 1.04
CA ASP A 330 -2.30 -22.43 0.81
C ASP A 330 -1.31 -22.75 -0.33
N ARG A 331 -0.99 -21.78 -1.19
CA ARG A 331 -0.15 -21.96 -2.40
C ARG A 331 1.09 -21.08 -2.37
N VAL A 332 1.81 -21.10 -1.26
CA VAL A 332 3.00 -20.26 -1.05
C VAL A 332 4.11 -20.65 -2.00
N GLY A 333 4.66 -19.65 -2.71
CA GLY A 333 5.85 -19.81 -3.53
C GLY A 333 7.16 -19.76 -2.71
N PRO A 334 8.31 -20.08 -3.32
CA PRO A 334 9.62 -20.01 -2.64
C PRO A 334 9.88 -18.65 -2.01
N GLU A 335 10.50 -18.63 -0.80
CA GLU A 335 10.86 -17.39 -0.12
C GLU A 335 11.81 -16.56 -0.97
N ARG A 336 11.60 -15.24 -0.98
CA ARG A 336 12.51 -14.32 -1.69
C ARG A 336 13.81 -14.15 -0.91
N THR A 337 14.93 -14.33 -1.60
CA THR A 337 16.23 -13.91 -1.08
C THR A 337 16.39 -12.39 -1.21
N TYR A 338 15.86 -11.80 -2.30
CA TYR A 338 16.03 -10.39 -2.64
C TYR A 338 14.74 -9.73 -3.11
N ALA A 339 14.57 -8.45 -2.73
CA ALA A 339 13.64 -7.52 -3.35
C ALA A 339 14.43 -6.59 -4.30
N PHE A 340 13.88 -6.38 -5.50
CA PHE A 340 14.46 -5.50 -6.51
C PHE A 340 13.65 -4.22 -6.64
N SER A 341 14.35 -3.10 -6.79
CA SER A 341 13.70 -1.81 -7.00
C SER A 341 14.46 -0.98 -8.04
N ALA A 342 13.73 -0.10 -8.70
CA ALA A 342 14.27 0.71 -9.78
C ALA A 342 13.74 2.14 -9.72
N ARG A 343 14.59 3.07 -10.14
CA ARG A 343 14.25 4.44 -10.48
C ARG A 343 14.93 4.79 -11.80
N ASP A 344 14.21 5.41 -12.71
CA ASP A 344 14.76 5.96 -13.97
C ASP A 344 14.49 7.46 -14.07
N ARG A 345 13.24 7.89 -14.18
CA ARG A 345 12.84 9.29 -14.23
C ARG A 345 11.72 9.55 -13.22
N VAL A 346 11.84 10.65 -12.49
CA VAL A 346 10.78 11.16 -11.64
C VAL A 346 10.50 12.60 -12.03
N ASP A 347 9.32 12.84 -12.58
CA ASP A 347 8.94 14.08 -13.27
C ASP A 347 10.01 14.47 -14.31
N GLU A 348 10.62 15.65 -14.22
CA GLU A 348 11.70 16.11 -15.11
C GLU A 348 13.09 15.54 -14.75
N THR A 349 13.21 14.89 -13.59
CA THR A 349 14.54 14.45 -13.09
C THR A 349 14.89 13.06 -13.56
N VAL A 350 15.78 12.94 -14.54
CA VAL A 350 16.35 11.67 -14.98
C VAL A 350 17.49 11.24 -14.06
N ASN A 351 17.39 10.04 -13.49
CA ASN A 351 18.47 9.44 -12.69
C ASN A 351 18.25 7.93 -12.59
N ARG A 352 19.09 7.15 -13.25
CA ARG A 352 18.94 5.69 -13.28
C ARG A 352 19.65 5.04 -12.10
N VAL A 353 18.87 4.39 -11.25
CA VAL A 353 19.34 3.61 -10.09
C VAL A 353 18.65 2.26 -10.07
N ARG A 354 19.39 1.22 -9.74
CA ARG A 354 18.87 -0.12 -9.47
C ARG A 354 19.25 -0.51 -8.05
N SER A 355 18.38 -1.24 -7.40
CA SER A 355 18.51 -1.64 -6.00
C SER A 355 18.23 -3.12 -5.82
N VAL A 356 19.06 -3.79 -5.03
CA VAL A 356 18.87 -5.17 -4.58
C VAL A 356 18.94 -5.19 -3.07
N ARG A 357 17.87 -5.59 -2.41
CA ARG A 357 17.73 -5.60 -0.95
C ARG A 357 17.46 -7.01 -0.45
N GLY A 358 18.42 -7.58 0.29
CA GLY A 358 18.26 -8.83 1.06
C GLY A 358 17.94 -8.57 2.53
N LYS A 359 17.97 -9.62 3.35
CA LYS A 359 17.74 -9.50 4.80
C LYS A 359 18.75 -8.59 5.50
N LYS A 360 20.01 -8.62 5.08
CA LYS A 360 21.11 -7.89 5.72
C LYS A 360 21.68 -6.75 4.85
N TYR A 361 21.93 -7.02 3.58
CA TYR A 361 22.62 -6.09 2.70
C TYR A 361 21.67 -5.39 1.74
N HIS A 362 22.05 -4.15 1.39
CA HIS A 362 21.37 -3.33 0.40
C HIS A 362 22.43 -2.84 -0.61
N TYR A 363 22.37 -3.36 -1.84
CA TYR A 363 23.21 -2.93 -2.93
C TYR A 363 22.50 -1.93 -3.82
N LEU A 364 23.18 -0.85 -4.19
CA LEU A 364 22.66 0.21 -5.07
C LEU A 364 23.66 0.42 -6.22
N ARG A 365 23.15 0.35 -7.44
CA ARG A 365 23.92 0.72 -8.63
C ARG A 365 23.37 2.02 -9.20
N ASN A 366 24.17 3.10 -9.10
CA ASN A 366 23.89 4.38 -9.74
C ASN A 366 24.57 4.41 -11.12
N TYR A 367 23.79 4.62 -12.18
CA TYR A 367 24.28 4.67 -13.56
C TYR A 367 24.75 6.08 -13.98
N TYR A 368 24.44 7.09 -13.15
CA TYR A 368 24.86 8.48 -13.37
C TYR A 368 25.58 9.02 -12.13
N PRO A 369 26.76 8.48 -11.77
CA PRO A 369 27.44 8.82 -10.51
C PRO A 369 27.91 10.28 -10.45
N SER A 370 28.12 10.93 -11.60
CA SER A 370 28.48 12.34 -11.71
C SER A 370 27.32 13.31 -11.45
N ARG A 371 26.06 12.81 -11.44
CA ARG A 371 24.92 13.67 -11.13
C ARG A 371 24.86 13.96 -9.64
N HIS A 372 24.59 15.22 -9.32
CA HIS A 372 24.46 15.64 -7.93
C HIS A 372 23.35 14.86 -7.21
N PHE A 373 23.64 14.41 -5.99
CA PHE A 373 22.72 13.61 -5.18
C PHE A 373 21.35 14.30 -4.99
N THR A 374 21.35 15.60 -4.74
CA THR A 374 20.13 16.41 -4.58
C THR A 374 19.59 16.93 -5.90
N SER A 375 19.68 16.14 -6.99
CA SER A 375 19.21 16.54 -8.32
C SER A 375 17.93 17.37 -8.26
N LEU A 376 17.89 18.45 -9.07
CA LEU A 376 16.76 19.38 -9.10
C LEU A 376 15.48 18.66 -9.51
N ASN A 377 14.45 18.86 -8.73
CA ASN A 377 13.10 18.38 -9.02
C ASN A 377 12.12 19.42 -8.52
N ARG A 378 11.34 20.00 -9.42
CA ARG A 378 10.45 21.13 -9.14
C ARG A 378 9.47 20.83 -8.01
N TYR A 379 8.90 19.63 -8.00
CA TYR A 379 8.00 19.22 -6.93
C TYR A 379 8.69 19.29 -5.57
N LYS A 380 9.89 18.69 -5.44
CA LYS A 380 10.64 18.70 -4.16
C LYS A 380 11.13 20.08 -3.75
N GLU A 381 11.53 20.91 -4.70
CA GLU A 381 11.98 22.28 -4.41
C GLU A 381 10.87 23.13 -3.84
N LYS A 382 9.62 22.92 -4.32
CA LYS A 382 8.47 23.69 -3.85
C LYS A 382 7.85 23.12 -2.59
N CYS A 383 7.89 21.80 -2.44
CA CYS A 383 7.09 21.08 -1.47
C CYS A 383 7.85 20.71 -0.20
N PHE A 384 9.18 20.61 -0.25
CA PHE A 384 9.99 20.17 0.87
C PHE A 384 10.93 21.30 1.33
N PRO A 385 10.55 22.09 2.34
CA PRO A 385 11.36 23.23 2.80
C PRO A 385 12.74 22.82 3.31
N ILE A 386 12.93 21.56 3.67
CA ILE A 386 14.25 21.02 4.05
C ILE A 386 15.23 21.07 2.87
N LYS A 387 14.76 20.87 1.63
CA LYS A 387 15.65 20.79 0.48
C LYS A 387 16.30 22.12 0.11
N PRO A 388 15.57 23.24 -0.08
CA PRO A 388 16.19 24.55 -0.26
C PRO A 388 17.05 24.96 0.95
N LEU A 389 16.62 24.69 2.18
CA LEU A 389 17.42 24.92 3.37
C LEU A 389 18.79 24.21 3.30
N MET A 390 18.83 22.94 2.93
CA MET A 390 20.08 22.21 2.81
C MET A 390 21.03 22.84 1.78
N ARG A 391 20.50 23.35 0.66
CA ARG A 391 21.32 24.08 -0.34
C ARG A 391 21.85 25.39 0.19
N GLU A 392 21.04 26.17 0.88
CA GLU A 392 21.44 27.42 1.51
C GLU A 392 22.56 27.20 2.53
N LEU A 393 22.40 26.17 3.39
CA LEU A 393 23.42 25.80 4.37
C LEU A 393 24.70 25.30 3.70
N MET A 394 24.59 24.55 2.60
CA MET A 394 25.75 24.11 1.82
C MET A 394 26.48 25.30 1.19
N ALA A 395 25.77 26.21 0.54
CA ALA A 395 26.34 27.42 -0.05
C ALA A 395 27.03 28.32 0.99
N ALA A 396 26.49 28.35 2.22
CA ALA A 396 27.06 29.10 3.34
C ALA A 396 28.21 28.36 4.08
N GLY A 397 28.62 27.15 3.61
CA GLY A 397 29.63 26.34 4.28
C GLY A 397 29.21 25.79 5.66
N LYS A 398 27.89 25.82 5.97
CA LYS A 398 27.35 25.41 7.27
C LYS A 398 26.83 23.97 7.28
N LEU A 399 26.73 23.31 6.14
CA LEU A 399 26.39 21.91 6.04
C LEU A 399 27.71 21.09 6.13
N LYS A 400 27.88 20.43 7.27
CA LYS A 400 29.02 19.50 7.43
C LYS A 400 28.61 18.17 6.81
N GLY A 401 29.42 17.61 5.91
CA GLY A 401 29.23 16.36 5.20
C GLY A 401 29.22 15.12 6.10
#